data_5625b070cccf157f120b54f56086aa1d
#
_entry.id   5625b070cccf157f120b54f56086aa1d
#
_cell.length_a   1.000
_cell.length_b   1.000
_cell.length_c   1.000
_cell.angle_alpha   90.00
_cell.angle_beta   90.00
_cell.angle_gamma   90.00
#
_symmetry.space_group_name_H-M   'P 1'
#
loop_
_entity.id
_entity.type
_entity.pdbx_description
1 polymer ?
#
loop_
_entity_poly.entity_id
_entity_poly.type
_entity_poly.pdbx_seq_one_letter_code
_entity_poly.pdbx_strand_id
1 'polypeptide(L)'
;MNFLIIKKLNKIYEKIDFSYRYFFILSFISSLLLSFFEGLFLGTIFNLTNNLLENDNENISFFESLIFFPQNINHILILCASVIICITLLKILNIFFNTFLYYKINTTVSEKIFKNILYQELDFHKNINSSKIISTINEKSKSIGEITFFLLSILRSICILLMITISTIYISSVQFVLVVLSFFIFYFLIYKLFRNRLNRYGSDIAVHNDKIVKNLQENLSSVIFILLHKSQKSVVNKFYKIVSNLRKNQAKVVFTSSVPFIFVQTLGFLLIVYLIYLFDLRENFVNLIPFLAMGLVAIQRILPNFNEIFSSISTIKALEKNFSDTQELIDLKINSQSLTKDKIKLNFRKNIRFENVDFSYDGKKLILKNINFEIKKNSIFGICGSTGSGKSTIINLLLGFYVPQKGNIYIDENLLQKNNVLQWQENLSYVPQKVYLIDDTILSNITFDDKIENLNKDLLDKAIEIAELNKFIAGQKNEINQVIGEDADKISGGQKQRIGIARAIYKDTNTLIFDESLNSLDNNTREKILSKLKLINKTIILISHQKSDLKICDEIFEI
;
A
#
# COMPACT_ATOMS: atom_id res chain seq x y z
N MET A 1 -18.28 17.00 6.78
CA MET A 1 -17.16 16.24 6.19
C MET A 1 -15.86 16.88 6.63
N ASN A 2 -14.86 16.15 7.13
CA ASN A 2 -13.64 16.77 7.64
C ASN A 2 -12.86 17.38 6.46
N PHE A 3 -12.90 18.69 6.33
CA PHE A 3 -12.05 19.49 5.43
C PHE A 3 -10.56 19.07 5.52
N LEU A 4 -10.20 18.50 6.66
CA LEU A 4 -8.87 17.96 6.95
C LEU A 4 -8.50 16.75 6.07
N ILE A 5 -9.45 15.85 5.74
CA ILE A 5 -9.19 14.68 4.88
C ILE A 5 -8.93 15.13 3.45
N ILE A 6 -9.73 16.07 2.94
CA ILE A 6 -9.53 16.62 1.58
C ILE A 6 -8.18 17.33 1.47
N LYS A 7 -7.83 18.16 2.47
CA LYS A 7 -6.52 18.83 2.51
C LYS A 7 -5.35 17.85 2.56
N LYS A 8 -5.51 16.76 3.30
CA LYS A 8 -4.51 15.68 3.37
C LYS A 8 -4.41 14.89 2.07
N LEU A 9 -5.53 14.59 1.41
CA LEU A 9 -5.56 13.97 0.10
C LEU A 9 -4.83 14.81 -0.94
N ASN A 10 -5.09 16.11 -1.00
CA ASN A 10 -4.38 17.01 -1.92
C ASN A 10 -2.86 16.97 -1.72
N LYS A 11 -2.39 16.95 -0.46
CA LYS A 11 -0.96 16.78 -0.15
C LYS A 11 -0.40 15.44 -0.62
N ILE A 12 -1.19 14.37 -0.54
CA ILE A 12 -0.79 13.04 -1.05
C ILE A 12 -0.70 13.10 -2.57
N TYR A 13 -1.67 13.72 -3.22
CA TYR A 13 -1.68 13.88 -4.67
C TYR A 13 -0.55 14.76 -5.22
N GLU A 14 -0.07 15.74 -4.47
CA GLU A 14 1.13 16.52 -4.80
C GLU A 14 2.41 15.66 -4.76
N LYS A 15 2.43 14.64 -3.91
CA LYS A 15 3.59 13.73 -3.73
C LYS A 15 3.60 12.53 -4.68
N ILE A 16 2.48 12.26 -5.34
CA ILE A 16 2.32 11.17 -6.30
C ILE A 16 2.31 11.79 -7.70
N ASP A 17 3.11 11.23 -8.62
CA ASP A 17 3.14 11.68 -10.02
C ASP A 17 1.76 11.52 -10.67
N PHE A 18 1.14 12.64 -11.04
CA PHE A 18 -0.26 12.71 -11.45
C PHE A 18 -0.41 12.68 -12.97
N SER A 19 -0.04 11.58 -13.60
CA SER A 19 -0.36 11.36 -15.03
C SER A 19 -1.86 11.14 -15.30
N TYR A 20 -2.70 11.10 -14.23
CA TYR A 20 -4.11 10.69 -14.31
C TYR A 20 -5.12 11.82 -14.05
N ARG A 21 -4.71 13.07 -14.05
CA ARG A 21 -5.61 14.23 -13.84
C ARG A 21 -6.77 14.25 -14.82
N TYR A 22 -6.57 13.76 -16.03
CA TYR A 22 -7.62 13.70 -17.05
C TYR A 22 -8.78 12.77 -16.65
N PHE A 23 -8.55 11.68 -15.91
CA PHE A 23 -9.64 10.82 -15.43
C PHE A 23 -10.53 11.52 -14.40
N PHE A 24 -9.97 12.39 -13.55
CA PHE A 24 -10.79 13.23 -12.65
C PHE A 24 -11.67 14.17 -13.44
N ILE A 25 -11.10 14.84 -14.46
CA ILE A 25 -11.84 15.78 -15.31
C ILE A 25 -12.95 15.05 -16.06
N LEU A 26 -12.66 13.89 -16.65
CA LEU A 26 -13.64 13.07 -17.37
C LEU A 26 -14.75 12.55 -16.44
N SER A 27 -14.39 12.10 -15.23
CA SER A 27 -15.38 11.69 -14.22
C SER A 27 -16.27 12.87 -13.79
N PHE A 28 -15.71 14.06 -13.63
CA PHE A 28 -16.47 15.26 -13.29
C PHE A 28 -17.41 15.67 -14.41
N ILE A 29 -16.92 15.74 -15.65
CA ILE A 29 -17.72 16.08 -16.84
C ILE A 29 -18.85 15.06 -17.02
N SER A 30 -18.55 13.76 -16.94
CA SER A 30 -19.58 12.71 -17.06
C SER A 30 -20.64 12.80 -15.95
N SER A 31 -20.25 13.23 -14.74
CA SER A 31 -21.19 13.46 -13.63
C SER A 31 -22.12 14.66 -13.88
N LEU A 32 -21.60 15.76 -14.45
CA LEU A 32 -22.41 16.92 -14.82
C LEU A 32 -23.39 16.59 -15.96
N LEU A 33 -22.91 15.93 -17.01
CA LEU A 33 -23.77 15.50 -18.11
C LEU A 33 -24.87 14.54 -17.62
N LEU A 34 -24.49 13.56 -16.78
CA LEU A 34 -25.45 12.64 -16.18
C LEU A 34 -26.53 13.37 -15.39
N SER A 35 -26.14 14.35 -14.57
CA SER A 35 -27.11 15.14 -13.78
C SER A 35 -28.06 15.94 -14.65
N PHE A 36 -27.57 16.52 -15.74
CA PHE A 36 -28.39 17.23 -16.72
C PHE A 36 -29.43 16.31 -17.36
N PHE A 37 -29.02 15.13 -17.84
CA PHE A 37 -29.97 14.17 -18.47
C PHE A 37 -30.96 13.58 -17.46
N GLU A 38 -30.61 13.38 -16.20
CA GLU A 38 -31.55 12.94 -15.14
C GLU A 38 -32.60 14.02 -14.85
N GLY A 39 -32.25 15.31 -14.89
CA GLY A 39 -33.20 16.41 -14.78
C GLY A 39 -34.13 16.51 -16.01
N LEU A 40 -33.54 16.38 -17.19
CA LEU A 40 -34.28 16.39 -18.46
C LEU A 40 -35.29 15.23 -18.54
N PHE A 41 -34.96 14.07 -18.01
CA PHE A 41 -35.85 12.90 -17.95
C PHE A 41 -37.13 13.19 -17.15
N LEU A 42 -37.03 13.92 -16.04
CA LEU A 42 -38.24 14.33 -15.28
C LEU A 42 -39.13 15.24 -16.07
N GLY A 43 -38.56 16.19 -16.83
CA GLY A 43 -39.32 17.07 -17.73
C GLY A 43 -40.04 16.29 -18.84
N THR A 44 -39.36 15.30 -19.45
CA THR A 44 -39.97 14.47 -20.50
C THR A 44 -41.14 13.63 -19.99
N ILE A 45 -41.06 13.09 -18.75
CA ILE A 45 -42.15 12.33 -18.13
C ILE A 45 -43.35 13.24 -17.85
N PHE A 46 -43.11 14.44 -17.30
CA PHE A 46 -44.17 15.39 -17.05
C PHE A 46 -44.93 15.76 -18.35
N ASN A 47 -44.22 16.11 -19.42
CA ASN A 47 -44.80 16.45 -20.70
C ASN A 47 -45.52 15.27 -21.35
N LEU A 48 -44.99 14.06 -21.25
CA LEU A 48 -45.64 12.85 -21.75
C LEU A 48 -47.01 12.65 -21.08
N THR A 49 -47.04 12.74 -19.74
CA THR A 49 -48.26 12.53 -18.96
C THR A 49 -49.28 13.68 -19.17
N ASN A 50 -48.79 14.90 -19.31
CA ASN A 50 -49.66 16.07 -19.59
C ASN A 50 -50.32 15.97 -20.95
N ASN A 51 -49.56 15.64 -22.01
CA ASN A 51 -50.10 15.47 -23.37
C ASN A 51 -51.04 14.26 -23.51
N LEU A 52 -50.80 13.16 -22.75
CA LEU A 52 -51.69 11.99 -22.75
C LEU A 52 -53.08 12.29 -22.15
N LEU A 53 -53.15 13.28 -21.26
CA LEU A 53 -54.38 13.65 -20.55
C LEU A 53 -55.08 14.85 -21.18
N GLU A 54 -54.58 15.40 -22.31
CA GLU A 54 -55.08 16.59 -22.98
C GLU A 54 -55.26 17.78 -22.02
N ASN A 55 -54.39 17.90 -21.01
CA ASN A 55 -54.46 18.97 -20.03
C ASN A 55 -53.72 20.22 -20.55
N ASP A 56 -54.42 21.34 -20.69
CA ASP A 56 -53.83 22.66 -21.01
C ASP A 56 -53.11 23.30 -19.81
N ASN A 57 -52.33 22.55 -19.07
CA ASN A 57 -51.50 23.12 -17.99
C ASN A 57 -50.33 23.89 -18.60
N GLU A 58 -50.42 25.24 -18.59
CA GLU A 58 -49.36 26.17 -19.04
C GLU A 58 -48.07 26.14 -18.20
N ASN A 59 -47.87 25.14 -17.32
CA ASN A 59 -46.64 25.03 -16.54
C ASN A 59 -45.48 24.58 -17.44
N ILE A 60 -44.74 25.57 -17.94
CA ILE A 60 -43.55 25.40 -18.78
C ILE A 60 -42.48 24.71 -17.93
N SER A 61 -41.98 23.56 -18.36
CA SER A 61 -40.82 22.93 -17.68
C SER A 61 -39.54 23.77 -17.89
N PHE A 62 -38.62 23.76 -16.92
CA PHE A 62 -37.32 24.42 -17.05
C PHE A 62 -36.62 24.05 -18.36
N PHE A 63 -36.82 22.85 -18.83
CA PHE A 63 -36.22 22.35 -20.06
C PHE A 63 -36.95 22.78 -21.32
N GLU A 64 -38.23 23.16 -21.25
CA GLU A 64 -38.94 23.74 -22.39
C GLU A 64 -38.42 25.12 -22.77
N SER A 65 -37.89 25.86 -21.80
CA SER A 65 -37.17 27.11 -22.06
C SER A 65 -35.79 26.94 -22.69
N LEU A 66 -35.20 25.74 -22.52
CA LEU A 66 -33.84 25.40 -23.01
C LEU A 66 -33.87 24.50 -24.25
N ILE A 67 -34.88 23.63 -24.39
CA ILE A 67 -34.97 22.63 -25.46
C ILE A 67 -36.41 22.64 -25.98
N PHE A 68 -36.59 22.72 -27.30
CA PHE A 68 -37.90 22.64 -27.94
C PHE A 68 -38.46 21.21 -27.73
N PHE A 69 -39.48 21.08 -26.88
CA PHE A 69 -40.17 19.81 -26.70
C PHE A 69 -41.20 19.61 -27.85
N PRO A 70 -41.18 18.47 -28.53
CA PRO A 70 -42.14 18.18 -29.57
C PRO A 70 -43.55 18.02 -28.95
N GLN A 71 -44.57 18.53 -29.61
CA GLN A 71 -45.97 18.37 -29.18
C GLN A 71 -46.54 16.99 -29.53
N ASN A 72 -45.94 16.29 -30.49
CA ASN A 72 -46.42 14.97 -30.93
C ASN A 72 -45.93 13.88 -29.95
N ILE A 73 -46.88 13.08 -29.43
CA ILE A 73 -46.66 12.00 -28.47
C ILE A 73 -45.54 11.04 -28.94
N ASN A 74 -45.55 10.66 -30.23
CA ASN A 74 -44.52 9.75 -30.76
C ASN A 74 -43.09 10.33 -30.67
N HIS A 75 -42.94 11.63 -30.90
CA HIS A 75 -41.65 12.31 -30.79
C HIS A 75 -41.20 12.44 -29.32
N ILE A 76 -42.15 12.64 -28.38
CA ILE A 76 -41.84 12.65 -26.93
C ILE A 76 -41.38 11.26 -26.48
N LEU A 77 -42.01 10.18 -26.94
CA LEU A 77 -41.59 8.81 -26.63
C LEU A 77 -40.16 8.50 -27.14
N ILE A 78 -39.85 8.92 -28.37
CA ILE A 78 -38.50 8.77 -28.93
C ILE A 78 -37.47 9.57 -28.10
N LEU A 79 -37.83 10.79 -27.69
CA LEU A 79 -36.98 11.63 -26.84
C LEU A 79 -36.75 10.98 -25.45
N CYS A 80 -37.80 10.47 -24.81
CA CYS A 80 -37.70 9.71 -23.57
C CYS A 80 -36.75 8.51 -23.71
N ALA A 81 -36.91 7.72 -24.77
CA ALA A 81 -36.06 6.56 -25.02
C ALA A 81 -34.57 6.96 -25.21
N SER A 82 -34.33 8.02 -26.00
CA SER A 82 -32.98 8.52 -26.24
C SER A 82 -32.33 9.05 -24.95
N VAL A 83 -33.06 9.76 -24.10
CA VAL A 83 -32.59 10.25 -22.79
C VAL A 83 -32.23 9.09 -21.86
N ILE A 84 -33.06 8.04 -21.80
CA ILE A 84 -32.77 6.84 -20.99
C ILE A 84 -31.50 6.16 -21.47
N ILE A 85 -31.30 6.03 -22.80
CA ILE A 85 -30.08 5.45 -23.37
C ILE A 85 -28.86 6.31 -23.00
N CYS A 86 -28.96 7.64 -23.13
CA CYS A 86 -27.87 8.55 -22.74
C CYS A 86 -27.53 8.44 -21.24
N ILE A 87 -28.52 8.38 -20.35
CA ILE A 87 -28.32 8.19 -18.91
C ILE A 87 -27.58 6.89 -18.65
N THR A 88 -27.96 5.78 -19.27
CA THR A 88 -27.31 4.47 -19.05
C THR A 88 -25.88 4.47 -19.53
N LEU A 89 -25.61 5.02 -20.72
CA LEU A 89 -24.24 5.16 -21.25
C LEU A 89 -23.36 6.04 -20.36
N LEU A 90 -23.88 7.19 -19.92
CA LEU A 90 -23.14 8.09 -19.02
C LEU A 90 -22.86 7.46 -17.65
N LYS A 91 -23.79 6.66 -17.11
CA LYS A 91 -23.57 5.88 -15.88
C LYS A 91 -22.43 4.87 -16.06
N ILE A 92 -22.43 4.14 -17.16
CA ILE A 92 -21.36 3.18 -17.47
C ILE A 92 -20.01 3.89 -17.59
N LEU A 93 -19.94 4.99 -18.34
CA LEU A 93 -18.72 5.78 -18.50
C LEU A 93 -18.21 6.34 -17.17
N ASN A 94 -19.11 6.86 -16.33
CA ASN A 94 -18.73 7.39 -15.02
C ASN A 94 -18.16 6.30 -14.11
N ILE A 95 -18.79 5.12 -14.07
CA ILE A 95 -18.28 3.96 -13.32
C ILE A 95 -16.90 3.55 -13.85
N PHE A 96 -16.74 3.50 -15.17
CA PHE A 96 -15.48 3.17 -15.83
C PHE A 96 -14.35 4.12 -15.39
N PHE A 97 -14.55 5.44 -15.53
CA PHE A 97 -13.55 6.43 -15.14
C PHE A 97 -13.18 6.36 -13.64
N ASN A 98 -14.20 6.22 -12.78
CA ASN A 98 -13.98 6.13 -11.34
C ASN A 98 -13.22 4.85 -10.93
N THR A 99 -13.54 3.72 -11.57
CA THR A 99 -12.88 2.43 -11.27
C THR A 99 -11.44 2.42 -11.78
N PHE A 100 -11.18 2.96 -12.97
CA PHE A 100 -9.83 3.09 -13.49
C PHE A 100 -8.96 4.03 -12.63
N LEU A 101 -9.54 5.15 -12.21
CA LEU A 101 -8.87 6.08 -11.31
C LEU A 101 -8.52 5.43 -9.96
N TYR A 102 -9.48 4.70 -9.37
CA TYR A 102 -9.26 3.90 -8.15
C TYR A 102 -8.07 2.93 -8.31
N TYR A 103 -8.06 2.16 -9.40
CA TYR A 103 -6.98 1.21 -9.67
C TYR A 103 -5.62 1.90 -9.76
N LYS A 104 -5.54 2.98 -10.53
CA LYS A 104 -4.29 3.72 -10.76
C LYS A 104 -3.75 4.37 -9.47
N ILE A 105 -4.62 4.99 -8.67
CA ILE A 105 -4.23 5.56 -7.39
C ILE A 105 -3.65 4.48 -6.47
N ASN A 106 -4.30 3.33 -6.37
CA ASN A 106 -3.84 2.27 -5.47
C ASN A 106 -2.50 1.67 -5.89
N THR A 107 -2.27 1.48 -7.20
CA THR A 107 -0.96 1.01 -7.68
C THR A 107 0.16 2.00 -7.38
N THR A 108 -0.04 3.27 -7.68
CA THR A 108 0.98 4.31 -7.42
C THR A 108 1.23 4.55 -5.93
N VAL A 109 0.19 4.45 -5.11
CA VAL A 109 0.31 4.55 -3.65
C VAL A 109 1.11 3.38 -3.08
N SER A 110 0.79 2.15 -3.48
CA SER A 110 1.50 0.95 -3.01
C SER A 110 2.97 0.97 -3.43
N GLU A 111 3.26 1.33 -4.68
CA GLU A 111 4.63 1.52 -5.17
C GLU A 111 5.38 2.58 -4.36
N LYS A 112 4.75 3.74 -4.13
CA LYS A 112 5.36 4.84 -3.38
C LYS A 112 5.69 4.44 -1.94
N ILE A 113 4.76 3.73 -1.27
CA ILE A 113 4.98 3.24 0.10
C ILE A 113 6.14 2.24 0.11
N PHE A 114 6.14 1.28 -0.81
CA PHE A 114 7.19 0.26 -0.88
C PHE A 114 8.56 0.90 -1.14
N LYS A 115 8.62 1.84 -2.10
CA LYS A 115 9.82 2.64 -2.34
C LYS A 115 10.27 3.40 -1.10
N ASN A 116 9.35 4.14 -0.45
CA ASN A 116 9.69 4.91 0.75
C ASN A 116 10.26 4.04 1.86
N ILE A 117 9.73 2.82 2.03
CA ILE A 117 10.20 1.86 3.05
C ILE A 117 11.60 1.35 2.71
N LEU A 118 11.84 0.91 1.47
CA LEU A 118 13.14 0.34 1.07
C LEU A 118 14.29 1.34 1.18
N TYR A 119 14.00 2.63 1.06
CA TYR A 119 15.01 3.69 1.16
C TYR A 119 15.16 4.27 2.58
N GLN A 120 14.63 3.59 3.63
CA GLN A 120 14.85 3.99 5.02
C GLN A 120 16.15 3.43 5.58
N GLU A 121 16.65 4.07 6.64
CA GLU A 121 17.82 3.62 7.39
C GLU A 121 17.53 2.29 8.12
N LEU A 122 18.57 1.52 8.46
CA LEU A 122 18.47 0.21 9.11
C LEU A 122 17.68 0.25 10.43
N ASP A 123 17.78 1.35 11.19
CA ASP A 123 17.05 1.54 12.44
C ASP A 123 15.54 1.53 12.25
N PHE A 124 15.05 2.12 11.16
CA PHE A 124 13.64 2.06 10.83
C PHE A 124 13.17 0.60 10.67
N HIS A 125 13.93 -0.21 9.92
CA HIS A 125 13.60 -1.62 9.67
C HIS A 125 13.69 -2.49 10.93
N LYS A 126 14.57 -2.17 11.88
CA LYS A 126 14.67 -2.88 13.16
C LYS A 126 13.51 -2.55 14.12
N ASN A 127 13.01 -1.31 14.07
CA ASN A 127 12.00 -0.81 15.00
C ASN A 127 10.57 -0.98 14.52
N ILE A 128 10.34 -1.12 13.21
CA ILE A 128 9.00 -1.30 12.66
C ILE A 128 8.63 -2.78 12.56
N ASN A 129 7.38 -3.10 12.89
CA ASN A 129 6.89 -4.45 12.75
C ASN A 129 6.57 -4.75 11.27
N SER A 130 7.19 -5.78 10.70
CA SER A 130 6.97 -6.21 9.31
C SER A 130 5.50 -6.51 9.00
N SER A 131 4.73 -7.05 9.97
CA SER A 131 3.30 -7.30 9.80
C SER A 131 2.49 -6.00 9.57
N LYS A 132 2.88 -4.89 10.24
CA LYS A 132 2.26 -3.56 10.01
C LYS A 132 2.57 -3.05 8.60
N ILE A 133 3.79 -3.24 8.11
CA ILE A 133 4.18 -2.87 6.75
C ILE A 133 3.35 -3.65 5.73
N ILE A 134 3.34 -4.99 5.84
CA ILE A 134 2.64 -5.88 4.91
C ILE A 134 1.14 -5.56 4.88
N SER A 135 0.50 -5.43 6.06
CA SER A 135 -0.93 -5.08 6.13
C SER A 135 -1.21 -3.71 5.54
N THR A 136 -0.30 -2.74 5.70
CA THR A 136 -0.49 -1.38 5.15
C THR A 136 -0.34 -1.38 3.64
N ILE A 137 0.65 -2.05 3.07
CA ILE A 137 0.83 -2.13 1.61
C ILE A 137 -0.33 -2.89 0.96
N ASN A 138 -0.75 -4.03 1.52
CA ASN A 138 -1.72 -4.92 0.88
C ASN A 138 -3.17 -4.47 1.08
N GLU A 139 -3.53 -3.98 2.29
CA GLU A 139 -4.93 -3.69 2.63
C GLU A 139 -5.20 -2.20 2.88
N LYS A 140 -4.36 -1.52 3.70
CA LYS A 140 -4.68 -0.16 4.13
C LYS A 140 -4.42 0.87 3.03
N SER A 141 -3.45 0.64 2.14
CA SER A 141 -3.13 1.54 1.02
C SER A 141 -4.33 1.76 0.10
N LYS A 142 -5.22 0.76 -0.06
CA LYS A 142 -6.46 0.85 -0.84
C LYS A 142 -7.40 1.96 -0.36
N SER A 143 -7.28 2.35 0.91
CA SER A 143 -8.14 3.40 1.50
C SER A 143 -8.03 4.74 0.79
N ILE A 144 -6.90 5.08 0.17
CA ILE A 144 -6.74 6.35 -0.56
C ILE A 144 -7.58 6.34 -1.83
N GLY A 145 -7.51 5.28 -2.62
CA GLY A 145 -8.34 5.11 -3.82
C GLY A 145 -9.83 4.99 -3.48
N GLU A 146 -10.19 4.24 -2.42
CA GLU A 146 -11.57 4.10 -1.94
C GLU A 146 -12.16 5.44 -1.51
N ILE A 147 -11.44 6.23 -0.73
CA ILE A 147 -11.89 7.56 -0.31
C ILE A 147 -12.09 8.46 -1.53
N THR A 148 -11.19 8.40 -2.51
CA THR A 148 -11.32 9.17 -3.75
C THR A 148 -12.56 8.76 -4.53
N PHE A 149 -12.77 7.46 -4.71
CA PHE A 149 -13.95 6.90 -5.37
C PHE A 149 -15.25 7.38 -4.69
N PHE A 150 -15.33 7.28 -3.35
CA PHE A 150 -16.50 7.73 -2.61
C PHE A 150 -16.70 9.25 -2.65
N LEU A 151 -15.64 10.04 -2.70
CA LEU A 151 -15.75 11.50 -2.87
C LEU A 151 -16.34 11.87 -4.23
N LEU A 152 -15.90 11.20 -5.30
CA LEU A 152 -16.48 11.41 -6.63
C LEU A 152 -17.93 10.94 -6.71
N SER A 153 -18.27 9.82 -6.04
CA SER A 153 -19.66 9.36 -5.93
C SER A 153 -20.55 10.36 -5.19
N ILE A 154 -20.06 10.95 -4.08
CA ILE A 154 -20.78 12.03 -3.37
C ILE A 154 -21.01 13.22 -4.29
N LEU A 155 -19.98 13.65 -5.02
CA LEU A 155 -20.07 14.79 -5.93
C LEU A 155 -21.09 14.52 -7.03
N ARG A 156 -21.06 13.34 -7.67
CA ARG A 156 -22.05 12.91 -8.66
C ARG A 156 -23.48 12.96 -8.11
N SER A 157 -23.70 12.36 -6.93
CA SER A 157 -25.03 12.31 -6.32
C SER A 157 -25.53 13.70 -5.93
N ILE A 158 -24.64 14.60 -5.48
CA ILE A 158 -25.01 16.01 -5.22
C ILE A 158 -25.45 16.71 -6.51
N CYS A 159 -24.70 16.55 -7.61
CA CYS A 159 -25.06 17.15 -8.90
C CYS A 159 -26.43 16.65 -9.39
N ILE A 160 -26.70 15.34 -9.28
CA ILE A 160 -27.99 14.76 -9.66
C ILE A 160 -29.12 15.32 -8.79
N LEU A 161 -28.94 15.36 -7.46
CA LEU A 161 -29.94 15.91 -6.54
C LEU A 161 -30.23 17.38 -6.83
N LEU A 162 -29.22 18.20 -7.11
CA LEU A 162 -29.39 19.60 -7.47
C LEU A 162 -30.19 19.75 -8.77
N MET A 163 -29.89 18.97 -9.80
CA MET A 163 -30.66 19.07 -11.07
C MET A 163 -32.10 18.58 -10.93
N ILE A 164 -32.32 17.49 -10.16
CA ILE A 164 -33.68 17.02 -9.87
C ILE A 164 -34.47 18.09 -9.10
N THR A 165 -33.84 18.74 -8.07
CA THR A 165 -34.55 19.79 -7.32
C THR A 165 -34.86 21.01 -8.18
N ILE A 166 -33.94 21.44 -9.04
CA ILE A 166 -34.17 22.55 -9.98
C ILE A 166 -35.33 22.20 -10.90
N SER A 167 -35.33 21.00 -11.50
CA SER A 167 -36.38 20.55 -12.41
C SER A 167 -37.77 20.51 -11.72
N THR A 168 -37.79 20.02 -10.46
CA THR A 168 -39.05 19.90 -9.71
C THR A 168 -39.57 21.26 -9.22
N ILE A 169 -38.72 22.24 -8.88
CA ILE A 169 -39.14 23.60 -8.52
C ILE A 169 -39.85 24.31 -9.68
N TYR A 170 -39.33 24.13 -10.88
CA TYR A 170 -39.90 24.75 -12.08
C TYR A 170 -41.26 24.19 -12.46
N ILE A 171 -41.48 22.90 -12.24
CA ILE A 171 -42.71 22.20 -12.66
C ILE A 171 -43.76 22.21 -11.54
N SER A 172 -43.35 22.07 -10.28
CA SER A 172 -44.27 21.95 -9.13
C SER A 172 -44.01 23.02 -8.09
N SER A 173 -44.99 23.26 -7.22
CA SER A 173 -44.90 24.28 -6.16
C SER A 173 -43.75 24.04 -5.19
N VAL A 174 -43.39 25.11 -4.43
CA VAL A 174 -42.37 25.16 -3.36
C VAL A 174 -42.51 24.01 -2.32
N GLN A 175 -43.68 23.40 -2.22
CA GLN A 175 -43.97 22.28 -1.31
C GLN A 175 -43.05 21.06 -1.54
N PHE A 176 -42.68 20.79 -2.81
CA PHE A 176 -41.77 19.68 -3.10
C PHE A 176 -40.35 19.87 -2.57
N VAL A 177 -39.89 21.12 -2.51
CA VAL A 177 -38.57 21.47 -1.90
C VAL A 177 -38.53 21.12 -0.42
N LEU A 178 -39.66 21.33 0.30
CA LEU A 178 -39.76 20.98 1.71
C LEU A 178 -39.62 19.47 1.94
N VAL A 179 -40.15 18.65 1.02
CA VAL A 179 -39.98 17.19 1.07
C VAL A 179 -38.52 16.80 0.90
N VAL A 180 -37.82 17.36 -0.09
CA VAL A 180 -36.38 17.10 -0.28
C VAL A 180 -35.55 17.53 0.92
N LEU A 181 -35.81 18.71 1.49
CA LEU A 181 -35.18 19.22 2.71
C LEU A 181 -35.41 18.30 3.91
N SER A 182 -36.63 17.77 4.07
CA SER A 182 -36.96 16.84 5.16
C SER A 182 -36.10 15.56 5.10
N PHE A 183 -35.89 15.00 3.90
CA PHE A 183 -34.97 13.86 3.70
C PHE A 183 -33.53 14.22 4.06
N PHE A 184 -33.05 15.40 3.68
CA PHE A 184 -31.69 15.85 4.01
C PHE A 184 -31.49 15.96 5.53
N ILE A 185 -32.43 16.57 6.24
CA ILE A 185 -32.39 16.71 7.71
C ILE A 185 -32.40 15.33 8.36
N PHE A 186 -33.24 14.41 7.89
CA PHE A 186 -33.34 13.06 8.43
C PHE A 186 -32.03 12.28 8.27
N TYR A 187 -31.43 12.27 7.07
CA TYR A 187 -30.14 11.65 6.85
C TYR A 187 -29.02 12.29 7.70
N PHE A 188 -29.03 13.60 7.85
CA PHE A 188 -28.06 14.31 8.69
C PHE A 188 -28.16 13.91 10.16
N LEU A 189 -29.38 13.77 10.70
CA LEU A 189 -29.61 13.31 12.07
C LEU A 189 -29.10 11.88 12.28
N ILE A 190 -29.42 10.98 11.36
CA ILE A 190 -28.93 9.59 11.40
C ILE A 190 -27.39 9.56 11.36
N TYR A 191 -26.77 10.31 10.47
CA TYR A 191 -25.32 10.39 10.40
C TYR A 191 -24.71 10.85 11.74
N LYS A 192 -25.27 11.87 12.37
CA LYS A 192 -24.81 12.38 13.67
C LYS A 192 -24.88 11.30 14.76
N LEU A 193 -25.91 10.47 14.76
CA LEU A 193 -26.09 9.38 15.72
C LEU A 193 -25.04 8.26 15.55
N PHE A 194 -24.70 7.92 14.30
CA PHE A 194 -23.84 6.75 14.02
C PHE A 194 -22.36 7.09 13.81
N ARG A 195 -21.99 8.34 13.57
CA ARG A 195 -20.62 8.79 13.25
C ARG A 195 -19.54 8.23 14.20
N ASN A 196 -19.76 8.29 15.50
CA ASN A 196 -18.76 7.86 16.48
C ASN A 196 -18.60 6.33 16.49
N ARG A 197 -19.69 5.59 16.27
CA ARG A 197 -19.66 4.13 16.15
C ARG A 197 -18.91 3.68 14.88
N LEU A 198 -19.15 4.34 13.76
CA LEU A 198 -18.46 4.08 12.50
C LEU A 198 -16.94 4.27 12.62
N ASN A 199 -16.50 5.36 13.26
CA ASN A 199 -15.08 5.58 13.53
C ASN A 199 -14.45 4.44 14.35
N ARG A 200 -15.14 4.02 15.42
CA ARG A 200 -14.68 2.93 16.28
C ARG A 200 -14.58 1.61 15.49
N TYR A 201 -15.61 1.27 14.73
CA TYR A 201 -15.58 0.05 13.90
C TYR A 201 -14.44 0.09 12.88
N GLY A 202 -14.20 1.24 12.24
CA GLY A 202 -13.10 1.42 11.30
C GLY A 202 -11.72 1.27 11.95
N SER A 203 -11.51 1.85 13.13
CA SER A 203 -10.25 1.68 13.88
C SER A 203 -10.02 0.23 14.31
N ASP A 204 -11.07 -0.46 14.74
CA ASP A 204 -11.00 -1.88 15.12
C ASP A 204 -10.67 -2.77 13.91
N ILE A 205 -11.23 -2.48 12.73
CA ILE A 205 -10.91 -3.17 11.47
C ILE A 205 -9.41 -3.02 11.16
N ALA A 206 -8.86 -1.81 11.24
CA ALA A 206 -7.44 -1.57 10.98
C ALA A 206 -6.52 -2.37 11.90
N VAL A 207 -6.84 -2.38 13.20
CA VAL A 207 -6.06 -3.13 14.22
C VAL A 207 -6.16 -4.64 14.00
N HIS A 208 -7.34 -5.16 13.64
CA HIS A 208 -7.50 -6.59 13.41
C HIS A 208 -6.81 -7.07 12.14
N ASN A 209 -6.71 -6.24 11.10
CA ASN A 209 -5.92 -6.56 9.92
C ASN A 209 -4.44 -6.75 10.27
N ASP A 210 -3.85 -5.86 11.08
CA ASP A 210 -2.46 -6.02 11.56
C ASP A 210 -2.29 -7.32 12.37
N LYS A 211 -3.25 -7.63 13.24
CA LYS A 211 -3.23 -8.85 14.06
C LYS A 211 -3.34 -10.12 13.23
N ILE A 212 -4.09 -10.12 12.13
CA ILE A 212 -4.21 -11.27 11.23
C ILE A 212 -2.86 -11.56 10.59
N VAL A 213 -2.24 -10.55 9.97
CA VAL A 213 -0.93 -10.72 9.31
C VAL A 213 0.12 -11.19 10.31
N LYS A 214 0.16 -10.56 11.50
CA LYS A 214 1.07 -10.96 12.57
C LYS A 214 0.86 -12.41 13.00
N ASN A 215 -0.39 -12.81 13.23
CA ASN A 215 -0.73 -14.17 13.68
C ASN A 215 -0.36 -15.21 12.62
N LEU A 216 -0.60 -14.93 11.33
CA LEU A 216 -0.21 -15.81 10.24
C LEU A 216 1.31 -15.97 10.16
N GLN A 217 2.08 -14.87 10.19
CA GLN A 217 3.53 -14.92 10.17
C GLN A 217 4.12 -15.72 11.34
N GLU A 218 3.66 -15.43 12.57
CA GLU A 218 4.15 -16.14 13.78
C GLU A 218 3.85 -17.64 13.75
N ASN A 219 2.62 -18.03 13.37
CA ASN A 219 2.23 -19.43 13.40
C ASN A 219 2.79 -20.25 12.24
N LEU A 220 2.88 -19.68 11.02
CA LEU A 220 3.49 -20.38 9.89
C LEU A 220 5.00 -20.57 10.09
N SER A 221 5.69 -19.56 10.62
CA SER A 221 7.11 -19.69 10.95
C SER A 221 7.40 -20.65 12.10
N SER A 222 6.40 -20.94 12.95
CA SER A 222 6.54 -21.86 14.09
C SER A 222 5.77 -23.16 13.94
N VAL A 223 5.41 -23.56 12.70
CA VAL A 223 4.54 -24.71 12.42
C VAL A 223 5.06 -26.03 13.03
N ILE A 224 6.38 -26.25 13.03
CA ILE A 224 7.00 -27.45 13.61
C ILE A 224 6.66 -27.56 15.11
N PHE A 225 6.77 -26.44 15.85
CA PHE A 225 6.44 -26.43 17.29
C PHE A 225 4.95 -26.65 17.53
N ILE A 226 4.07 -26.07 16.67
CA ILE A 226 2.62 -26.27 16.73
C ILE A 226 2.26 -27.76 16.56
N LEU A 227 2.91 -28.42 15.60
CA LEU A 227 2.72 -29.87 15.35
C LEU A 227 3.21 -30.72 16.52
N LEU A 228 4.43 -30.46 17.03
CA LEU A 228 5.03 -31.19 18.14
C LEU A 228 4.23 -31.07 19.43
N HIS A 229 3.76 -29.85 19.73
CA HIS A 229 2.94 -29.58 20.92
C HIS A 229 1.46 -29.93 20.75
N LYS A 230 1.05 -30.41 19.57
CA LYS A 230 -0.36 -30.74 19.25
C LYS A 230 -1.32 -29.56 19.56
N SER A 231 -0.84 -28.33 19.34
CA SER A 231 -1.55 -27.09 19.72
C SER A 231 -2.40 -26.48 18.60
N GLN A 232 -2.60 -27.19 17.46
CA GLN A 232 -3.33 -26.73 16.28
C GLN A 232 -4.70 -26.16 16.63
N LYS A 233 -5.48 -26.89 17.45
CA LYS A 233 -6.83 -26.47 17.87
C LYS A 233 -6.81 -25.10 18.60
N SER A 234 -5.83 -24.89 19.46
CA SER A 234 -5.67 -23.63 20.21
C SER A 234 -5.33 -22.47 19.27
N VAL A 235 -4.37 -22.70 18.34
CA VAL A 235 -3.94 -21.71 17.35
C VAL A 235 -5.10 -21.33 16.43
N VAL A 236 -5.82 -22.32 15.89
CA VAL A 236 -7.00 -22.10 15.04
C VAL A 236 -8.09 -21.32 15.79
N ASN A 237 -8.37 -21.67 17.05
CA ASN A 237 -9.35 -20.93 17.86
C ASN A 237 -8.95 -19.46 18.10
N LYS A 238 -7.65 -19.20 18.33
CA LYS A 238 -7.14 -17.84 18.47
C LYS A 238 -7.30 -17.05 17.17
N PHE A 239 -6.93 -17.65 16.04
CA PHE A 239 -7.10 -17.06 14.71
C PHE A 239 -8.57 -16.78 14.41
N TYR A 240 -9.47 -17.76 14.66
CA TYR A 240 -10.92 -17.59 14.48
C TYR A 240 -11.46 -16.38 15.25
N LYS A 241 -11.05 -16.18 16.52
CA LYS A 241 -11.48 -15.02 17.32
C LYS A 241 -11.07 -13.70 16.68
N ILE A 242 -9.83 -13.62 16.15
CA ILE A 242 -9.32 -12.40 15.49
C ILE A 242 -10.12 -12.12 14.23
N VAL A 243 -10.30 -13.13 13.36
CA VAL A 243 -11.04 -12.99 12.09
C VAL A 243 -12.51 -12.71 12.34
N SER A 244 -13.14 -13.40 13.29
CA SER A 244 -14.55 -13.18 13.66
C SER A 244 -14.80 -11.74 14.11
N ASN A 245 -13.91 -11.16 14.93
CA ASN A 245 -14.03 -9.78 15.36
C ASN A 245 -13.86 -8.79 14.17
N LEU A 246 -12.93 -9.06 13.25
CA LEU A 246 -12.80 -8.28 12.03
C LEU A 246 -14.10 -8.29 11.23
N ARG A 247 -14.60 -9.49 10.89
CA ARG A 247 -15.81 -9.65 10.05
C ARG A 247 -17.05 -9.07 10.73
N LYS A 248 -17.17 -9.22 12.05
CA LYS A 248 -18.26 -8.60 12.85
C LYS A 248 -18.23 -7.07 12.75
N ASN A 249 -17.06 -6.44 12.80
CA ASN A 249 -16.96 -4.99 12.66
C ASN A 249 -17.25 -4.53 11.22
N GLN A 250 -16.79 -5.28 10.21
CA GLN A 250 -17.14 -5.01 8.81
C GLN A 250 -18.66 -5.11 8.59
N ALA A 251 -19.31 -6.17 9.11
CA ALA A 251 -20.75 -6.33 9.03
C ALA A 251 -21.50 -5.16 9.70
N LYS A 252 -21.02 -4.68 10.86
CA LYS A 252 -21.61 -3.50 11.53
C LYS A 252 -21.50 -2.23 10.70
N VAL A 253 -20.38 -2.02 9.99
CA VAL A 253 -20.23 -0.87 9.08
C VAL A 253 -21.27 -0.95 7.96
N VAL A 254 -21.36 -2.11 7.28
CA VAL A 254 -22.33 -2.32 6.18
C VAL A 254 -23.77 -2.14 6.69
N PHE A 255 -24.13 -2.77 7.80
CA PHE A 255 -25.46 -2.65 8.39
C PHE A 255 -25.81 -1.20 8.71
N THR A 256 -24.90 -0.48 9.39
CA THR A 256 -25.11 0.92 9.77
C THR A 256 -25.24 1.84 8.56
N SER A 257 -24.58 1.55 7.45
CA SER A 257 -24.67 2.33 6.22
C SER A 257 -25.95 2.05 5.40
N SER A 258 -26.52 0.85 5.51
CA SER A 258 -27.68 0.43 4.69
C SER A 258 -29.03 0.67 5.36
N VAL A 259 -29.12 0.57 6.68
CA VAL A 259 -30.39 0.71 7.43
C VAL A 259 -31.13 2.04 7.17
N PRO A 260 -30.45 3.21 7.13
CA PRO A 260 -31.14 4.47 6.89
C PRO A 260 -31.94 4.51 5.58
N PHE A 261 -31.41 3.86 4.53
CA PHE A 261 -32.08 3.80 3.23
C PHE A 261 -33.46 3.17 3.33
N ILE A 262 -33.58 2.03 4.04
CA ILE A 262 -34.85 1.31 4.18
C ILE A 262 -35.88 2.18 4.90
N PHE A 263 -35.48 2.85 6.00
CA PHE A 263 -36.38 3.77 6.72
C PHE A 263 -36.86 4.93 5.86
N VAL A 264 -35.95 5.57 5.12
CA VAL A 264 -36.30 6.73 4.27
C VAL A 264 -37.15 6.29 3.11
N GLN A 265 -36.89 5.14 2.49
CA GLN A 265 -37.73 4.58 1.44
C GLN A 265 -39.17 4.33 1.93
N THR A 266 -39.29 3.70 3.11
CA THR A 266 -40.62 3.46 3.71
C THR A 266 -41.37 4.77 4.01
N LEU A 267 -40.68 5.77 4.61
CA LEU A 267 -41.24 7.08 4.88
C LEU A 267 -41.67 7.79 3.57
N GLY A 268 -40.85 7.67 2.50
CA GLY A 268 -41.21 8.23 1.18
C GLY A 268 -42.51 7.67 0.61
N PHE A 269 -42.70 6.34 0.68
CA PHE A 269 -43.94 5.72 0.24
C PHE A 269 -45.14 6.09 1.12
N LEU A 270 -44.94 6.13 2.46
CA LEU A 270 -46.01 6.56 3.38
C LEU A 270 -46.44 8.03 3.12
N LEU A 271 -45.48 8.90 2.78
CA LEU A 271 -45.73 10.29 2.42
C LEU A 271 -46.61 10.39 1.16
N ILE A 272 -46.36 9.56 0.14
CA ILE A 272 -47.18 9.52 -1.08
C ILE A 272 -48.60 9.08 -0.74
N VAL A 273 -48.74 8.01 0.04
CA VAL A 273 -50.08 7.54 0.49
C VAL A 273 -50.82 8.62 1.27
N TYR A 274 -50.11 9.35 2.14
CA TYR A 274 -50.68 10.45 2.93
C TYR A 274 -51.09 11.65 2.05
N LEU A 275 -50.29 12.00 1.04
CA LEU A 275 -50.66 13.06 0.07
C LEU A 275 -51.89 12.67 -0.73
N ILE A 276 -51.99 11.43 -1.19
CA ILE A 276 -53.16 10.90 -1.90
C ILE A 276 -54.40 10.98 -1.00
N TYR A 277 -54.30 10.71 0.30
CA TYR A 277 -55.39 10.81 1.27
C TYR A 277 -55.84 12.25 1.53
N LEU A 278 -54.91 13.23 1.59
CA LEU A 278 -55.23 14.65 1.84
C LEU A 278 -55.94 15.35 0.66
N PHE A 279 -55.61 14.94 -0.55
CA PHE A 279 -56.28 15.46 -1.73
C PHE A 279 -57.59 14.69 -1.93
N ASP A 280 -58.73 15.35 -1.65
CA ASP A 280 -60.05 14.78 -1.89
C ASP A 280 -60.26 14.63 -3.40
N LEU A 281 -60.04 13.38 -3.89
CA LEU A 281 -59.71 13.04 -5.30
C LEU A 281 -60.91 13.10 -6.26
N ARG A 282 -62.07 13.63 -5.85
CA ARG A 282 -63.27 13.49 -6.65
C ARG A 282 -63.43 14.53 -7.77
N GLU A 283 -62.82 15.71 -7.68
CA GLU A 283 -63.10 16.76 -8.70
C GLU A 283 -61.89 17.18 -9.57
N ASN A 284 -60.60 16.89 -9.16
CA ASN A 284 -59.39 17.34 -9.89
C ASN A 284 -58.35 16.24 -10.10
N PHE A 285 -58.73 14.97 -10.06
CA PHE A 285 -57.77 13.83 -10.11
C PHE A 285 -56.96 13.82 -11.41
N VAL A 286 -57.56 14.10 -12.54
CA VAL A 286 -56.93 14.04 -13.87
C VAL A 286 -55.75 15.04 -13.94
N ASN A 287 -55.97 16.27 -13.41
CA ASN A 287 -54.93 17.31 -13.39
C ASN A 287 -53.74 17.00 -12.45
N LEU A 288 -53.93 16.11 -11.48
CA LEU A 288 -52.88 15.72 -10.53
C LEU A 288 -51.99 14.57 -11.03
N ILE A 289 -52.44 13.77 -12.00
CA ILE A 289 -51.71 12.60 -12.49
C ILE A 289 -50.30 12.95 -12.99
N PRO A 290 -50.04 14.00 -13.79
CA PRO A 290 -48.70 14.36 -14.24
C PRO A 290 -47.75 14.69 -13.08
N PHE A 291 -48.23 15.40 -12.06
CA PHE A 291 -47.45 15.75 -10.86
C PHE A 291 -47.14 14.51 -10.00
N LEU A 292 -48.09 13.59 -9.86
CA LEU A 292 -47.90 12.34 -9.14
C LEU A 292 -46.90 11.42 -9.85
N ALA A 293 -47.02 11.29 -11.17
CA ALA A 293 -46.09 10.50 -11.98
C ALA A 293 -44.67 11.04 -11.90
N MET A 294 -44.49 12.35 -12.08
CA MET A 294 -43.21 13.02 -11.93
C MET A 294 -42.65 12.87 -10.49
N GLY A 295 -43.49 13.06 -9.48
CA GLY A 295 -43.13 12.92 -8.08
C GLY A 295 -42.65 11.52 -7.73
N LEU A 296 -43.30 10.47 -8.20
CA LEU A 296 -42.89 9.08 -8.05
C LEU A 296 -41.50 8.82 -8.65
N VAL A 297 -41.32 9.29 -9.90
CA VAL A 297 -40.02 9.14 -10.57
C VAL A 297 -38.93 9.95 -9.87
N ALA A 298 -39.23 11.17 -9.44
CA ALA A 298 -38.31 12.00 -8.69
C ALA A 298 -37.87 11.30 -7.39
N ILE A 299 -38.81 10.75 -6.61
CA ILE A 299 -38.50 10.00 -5.37
C ILE A 299 -37.65 8.76 -5.70
N GLN A 300 -37.97 8.01 -6.74
CA GLN A 300 -37.19 6.84 -7.18
C GLN A 300 -35.75 7.22 -7.53
N ARG A 301 -35.50 8.43 -8.01
CA ARG A 301 -34.14 8.94 -8.32
C ARG A 301 -33.45 9.59 -7.14
N ILE A 302 -34.19 10.29 -6.28
CA ILE A 302 -33.64 10.99 -5.11
C ILE A 302 -33.13 10.02 -4.06
N LEU A 303 -33.90 8.99 -3.72
CA LEU A 303 -33.57 8.06 -2.63
C LEU A 303 -32.23 7.32 -2.81
N PRO A 304 -31.90 6.73 -3.96
CA PRO A 304 -30.60 6.07 -4.16
C PRO A 304 -29.42 7.05 -4.03
N ASN A 305 -29.58 8.29 -4.53
CA ASN A 305 -28.52 9.30 -4.45
C ASN A 305 -28.26 9.77 -3.00
N PHE A 306 -29.29 9.94 -2.19
CA PHE A 306 -29.11 10.18 -0.76
C PHE A 306 -28.43 9.02 -0.04
N ASN A 307 -28.85 7.79 -0.35
CA ASN A 307 -28.20 6.62 0.23
C ASN A 307 -26.73 6.52 -0.20
N GLU A 308 -26.41 6.82 -1.44
CA GLU A 308 -25.02 6.83 -1.93
C GLU A 308 -24.19 7.87 -1.19
N ILE A 309 -24.68 9.08 -0.95
CA ILE A 309 -24.00 10.10 -0.15
C ILE A 309 -23.77 9.59 1.27
N PHE A 310 -24.80 9.06 1.93
CA PHE A 310 -24.70 8.59 3.30
C PHE A 310 -23.75 7.40 3.45
N SER A 311 -23.87 6.39 2.57
CA SER A 311 -22.99 5.21 2.60
C SER A 311 -21.55 5.58 2.31
N SER A 312 -21.31 6.47 1.34
CA SER A 312 -19.97 6.98 1.02
C SER A 312 -19.34 7.73 2.18
N ILE A 313 -20.07 8.65 2.84
CA ILE A 313 -19.58 9.35 4.03
C ILE A 313 -19.30 8.36 5.17
N SER A 314 -20.15 7.37 5.36
CA SER A 314 -19.99 6.33 6.40
C SER A 314 -18.74 5.48 6.16
N THR A 315 -18.50 5.08 4.91
CA THR A 315 -17.32 4.31 4.52
C THR A 315 -16.04 5.13 4.63
N ILE A 316 -16.04 6.39 4.17
CA ILE A 316 -14.90 7.30 4.35
C ILE A 316 -14.52 7.40 5.84
N LYS A 317 -15.51 7.49 6.73
CA LYS A 317 -15.28 7.52 8.18
C LYS A 317 -14.67 6.23 8.70
N ALA A 318 -15.13 5.08 8.24
CA ALA A 318 -14.56 3.79 8.62
C ALA A 318 -13.12 3.62 8.12
N LEU A 319 -12.75 4.24 7.00
CA LEU A 319 -11.41 4.18 6.42
C LEU A 319 -10.41 5.19 7.03
N GLU A 320 -10.85 6.12 7.88
CA GLU A 320 -10.02 7.21 8.41
C GLU A 320 -8.71 6.72 9.06
N LYS A 321 -8.77 5.60 9.81
CA LYS A 321 -7.58 5.00 10.44
C LYS A 321 -6.64 4.39 9.42
N ASN A 322 -7.17 3.62 8.45
CA ASN A 322 -6.37 3.05 7.37
C ASN A 322 -5.67 4.14 6.56
N PHE A 323 -6.38 5.22 6.25
CA PHE A 323 -5.84 6.40 5.59
C PHE A 323 -4.69 7.04 6.37
N SER A 324 -4.84 7.22 7.70
CA SER A 324 -3.79 7.82 8.52
C SER A 324 -2.54 6.94 8.60
N ASP A 325 -2.69 5.62 8.73
CA ASP A 325 -1.57 4.67 8.75
C ASP A 325 -0.83 4.66 7.40
N THR A 326 -1.58 4.74 6.30
CA THR A 326 -1.02 4.82 4.94
C THR A 326 -0.29 6.13 4.72
N GLN A 327 -0.87 7.26 5.17
CA GLN A 327 -0.24 8.57 5.08
C GLN A 327 1.09 8.63 5.83
N GLU A 328 1.18 8.02 7.01
CA GLU A 328 2.42 7.94 7.79
C GLU A 328 3.58 7.38 6.95
N LEU A 329 3.33 6.30 6.18
CA LEU A 329 4.35 5.68 5.34
C LEU A 329 4.64 6.46 4.03
N ILE A 330 3.65 7.15 3.47
CA ILE A 330 3.87 8.03 2.30
C ILE A 330 4.70 9.26 2.69
N ASP A 331 4.51 9.77 3.92
CA ASP A 331 5.19 10.95 4.41
C ASP A 331 6.64 10.71 4.85
N LEU A 332 7.09 9.45 4.87
CA LEU A 332 8.49 9.11 5.12
C LEU A 332 9.39 9.83 4.11
N LYS A 333 10.39 10.53 4.63
CA LYS A 333 11.38 11.22 3.79
C LYS A 333 12.39 10.20 3.27
N ILE A 334 12.59 10.17 1.98
CA ILE A 334 13.68 9.43 1.34
C ILE A 334 14.93 10.30 1.40
N ASN A 335 16.05 9.72 1.78
CA ASN A 335 17.33 10.39 1.63
C ASN A 335 17.62 10.55 0.12
N SER A 336 17.64 11.79 -0.36
CA SER A 336 17.82 12.10 -1.79
C SER A 336 19.13 11.55 -2.37
N GLN A 337 20.14 11.38 -1.53
CA GLN A 337 21.44 10.81 -1.94
C GLN A 337 21.33 9.35 -2.36
N SER A 338 20.39 8.59 -1.78
CA SER A 338 20.16 7.18 -2.16
C SER A 338 19.48 7.00 -3.53
N LEU A 339 19.01 8.08 -4.15
CA LEU A 339 18.36 8.07 -5.47
C LEU A 339 19.32 8.39 -6.63
N THR A 340 20.53 8.87 -6.34
CA THR A 340 21.51 9.19 -7.40
C THR A 340 22.05 7.89 -7.99
N LYS A 341 21.91 7.75 -9.31
CA LYS A 341 22.40 6.59 -10.09
C LYS A 341 23.92 6.55 -10.26
N ASP A 342 24.61 7.59 -9.85
CA ASP A 342 26.07 7.66 -10.00
C ASP A 342 26.71 6.71 -8.99
N LYS A 343 27.06 5.52 -9.48
CA LYS A 343 27.86 4.51 -8.78
C LYS A 343 29.33 4.97 -8.70
N ILE A 344 29.57 6.16 -8.17
CA ILE A 344 30.92 6.64 -7.93
C ILE A 344 31.40 5.90 -6.68
N LYS A 345 32.37 5.00 -6.86
CA LYS A 345 33.03 4.33 -5.73
C LYS A 345 33.95 5.32 -5.02
N LEU A 346 33.93 5.32 -3.69
CA LEU A 346 34.98 5.98 -2.92
C LEU A 346 36.31 5.30 -3.23
N ASN A 347 37.35 6.07 -3.54
CA ASN A 347 38.65 5.49 -3.79
C ASN A 347 39.19 4.87 -2.49
N PHE A 348 39.36 3.55 -2.48
CA PHE A 348 39.99 2.80 -1.39
C PHE A 348 41.36 2.30 -1.85
N ARG A 349 42.45 2.90 -1.33
CA ARG A 349 43.81 2.67 -1.81
C ARG A 349 44.76 2.15 -0.76
N LYS A 350 44.60 2.54 0.53
CA LYS A 350 45.56 2.27 1.59
C LYS A 350 44.98 1.46 2.75
N ASN A 351 44.06 2.05 3.51
CA ASN A 351 43.61 1.45 4.79
C ASN A 351 42.19 1.92 5.20
N ILE A 352 41.65 1.19 6.17
CA ILE A 352 40.43 1.56 6.93
C ILE A 352 40.89 1.74 8.37
N ARG A 353 40.62 2.90 9.00
CA ARG A 353 41.07 3.19 10.38
C ARG A 353 39.92 3.53 11.29
N PHE A 354 39.87 2.90 12.44
CA PHE A 354 39.01 3.24 13.56
C PHE A 354 39.86 3.99 14.59
N GLU A 355 39.46 5.23 14.92
CA GLU A 355 40.23 6.08 15.84
C GLU A 355 39.33 6.53 17.00
N ASN A 356 39.64 6.00 18.21
CA ASN A 356 38.97 6.30 19.49
C ASN A 356 37.43 6.18 19.41
N VAL A 357 36.93 5.12 18.76
CA VAL A 357 35.51 4.96 18.46
C VAL A 357 34.74 4.48 19.68
N ASP A 358 33.77 5.32 20.13
CA ASP A 358 32.75 4.96 21.11
C ASP A 358 31.39 4.84 20.40
N PHE A 359 30.60 3.79 20.74
CA PHE A 359 29.29 3.60 20.14
C PHE A 359 28.25 3.01 21.11
N SER A 360 27.01 3.50 20.99
CA SER A 360 25.80 3.03 21.69
C SER A 360 24.60 3.09 20.76
N TYR A 361 23.67 2.12 20.80
CA TYR A 361 22.43 2.17 20.01
C TYR A 361 21.38 3.10 20.64
N ASP A 362 21.35 3.19 21.97
CA ASP A 362 20.33 3.94 22.72
C ASP A 362 20.86 5.22 23.36
N GLY A 363 22.15 5.52 23.17
CA GLY A 363 22.83 6.66 23.81
C GLY A 363 23.07 6.50 25.32
N LYS A 364 22.67 5.38 25.93
CA LYS A 364 22.77 5.16 27.39
C LYS A 364 23.90 4.20 27.75
N LYS A 365 24.00 3.07 27.06
CA LYS A 365 25.01 2.05 27.33
C LYS A 365 25.98 1.95 26.16
N LEU A 366 27.27 2.27 26.42
CA LEU A 366 28.32 2.08 25.43
C LEU A 366 28.52 0.59 25.18
N ILE A 367 28.46 0.19 23.91
CA ILE A 367 28.75 -1.16 23.43
C ILE A 367 30.21 -1.24 22.98
N LEU A 368 30.69 -0.21 22.31
CA LEU A 368 32.09 -0.06 21.95
C LEU A 368 32.66 1.11 22.71
N LYS A 369 33.90 0.94 23.24
CA LYS A 369 34.58 1.95 24.00
C LYS A 369 36.04 2.03 23.57
N ASN A 370 36.44 3.20 23.10
CA ASN A 370 37.80 3.53 22.68
C ASN A 370 38.42 2.50 21.70
N ILE A 371 37.64 2.11 20.68
CA ILE A 371 38.08 1.14 19.68
C ILE A 371 39.07 1.78 18.72
N ASN A 372 40.25 1.17 18.58
CA ASN A 372 41.34 1.60 17.73
C ASN A 372 41.91 0.40 16.98
N PHE A 373 41.89 0.41 15.66
CA PHE A 373 42.57 -0.55 14.79
C PHE A 373 42.68 -0.02 13.36
N GLU A 374 43.54 -0.65 12.57
CA GLU A 374 43.77 -0.35 11.16
C GLU A 374 43.66 -1.62 10.31
N ILE A 375 42.97 -1.56 9.19
CA ILE A 375 42.86 -2.65 8.20
C ILE A 375 43.55 -2.19 6.93
N LYS A 376 44.62 -2.86 6.54
CA LYS A 376 45.37 -2.55 5.33
C LYS A 376 44.66 -3.08 4.09
N LYS A 377 44.74 -2.35 2.98
CA LYS A 377 44.20 -2.83 1.71
C LYS A 377 44.89 -4.15 1.31
N ASN A 378 44.09 -5.05 0.71
CA ASN A 378 44.51 -6.38 0.25
C ASN A 378 45.10 -7.27 1.37
N SER A 379 44.79 -7.00 2.64
CA SER A 379 45.08 -7.87 3.77
C SER A 379 43.85 -8.64 4.23
N ILE A 380 44.09 -9.70 4.99
CA ILE A 380 43.06 -10.47 5.69
C ILE A 380 43.11 -10.07 7.17
N PHE A 381 42.05 -9.38 7.60
CA PHE A 381 41.95 -8.88 8.98
C PHE A 381 40.93 -9.69 9.78
N GLY A 382 41.35 -10.21 10.91
CA GLY A 382 40.51 -11.01 11.79
C GLY A 382 39.92 -10.17 12.93
N ILE A 383 38.64 -10.38 13.25
CA ILE A 383 37.97 -9.83 14.43
C ILE A 383 37.46 -10.98 15.27
N CYS A 384 37.91 -11.05 16.54
CA CYS A 384 37.45 -12.05 17.49
C CYS A 384 37.02 -11.43 18.81
N GLY A 385 36.32 -12.23 19.63
CA GLY A 385 35.82 -11.81 20.93
C GLY A 385 34.64 -12.65 21.38
N SER A 386 34.21 -12.49 22.61
CA SER A 386 33.08 -13.23 23.18
C SER A 386 31.75 -12.83 22.52
N THR A 387 30.71 -13.66 22.68
CA THR A 387 29.37 -13.31 22.26
C THR A 387 28.88 -12.07 23.01
N GLY A 388 28.38 -11.08 22.30
CA GLY A 388 27.94 -9.80 22.89
C GLY A 388 29.04 -8.76 23.09
N SER A 389 30.32 -9.02 22.70
CA SER A 389 31.42 -8.06 22.84
C SER A 389 31.32 -6.84 21.91
N GLY A 390 30.46 -6.84 20.90
CA GLY A 390 30.30 -5.72 19.97
C GLY A 390 30.76 -5.98 18.53
N LYS A 391 31.14 -7.22 18.16
CA LYS A 391 31.59 -7.57 16.80
C LYS A 391 30.61 -7.14 15.71
N SER A 392 29.34 -7.49 15.85
CA SER A 392 28.29 -7.08 14.89
C SER A 392 28.09 -5.55 14.87
N THR A 393 28.41 -4.86 15.96
CA THR A 393 28.37 -3.40 16.02
C THR A 393 29.52 -2.79 15.21
N ILE A 394 30.73 -3.35 15.28
CA ILE A 394 31.83 -2.92 14.40
C ILE A 394 31.48 -3.12 12.93
N ILE A 395 30.89 -4.28 12.58
CA ILE A 395 30.42 -4.52 11.20
C ILE A 395 29.42 -3.44 10.78
N ASN A 396 28.40 -3.16 11.59
CA ASN A 396 27.39 -2.16 11.27
C ASN A 396 27.97 -0.76 11.07
N LEU A 397 28.98 -0.39 11.84
CA LEU A 397 29.74 0.86 11.68
C LEU A 397 30.57 0.83 10.39
N LEU A 398 31.26 -0.27 10.11
CA LEU A 398 32.05 -0.45 8.90
C LEU A 398 31.17 -0.44 7.62
N LEU A 399 29.99 -1.05 7.68
CA LEU A 399 28.99 -0.98 6.60
C LEU A 399 28.36 0.42 6.45
N GLY A 400 28.65 1.35 7.38
CA GLY A 400 28.12 2.70 7.38
C GLY A 400 26.64 2.80 7.73
N PHE A 401 26.05 1.76 8.33
CA PHE A 401 24.67 1.81 8.81
C PHE A 401 24.49 2.70 10.02
N TYR A 402 25.56 2.93 10.77
CA TYR A 402 25.61 3.80 11.94
C TYR A 402 26.84 4.71 11.89
N VAL A 403 26.75 5.82 12.63
CA VAL A 403 27.87 6.75 12.83
C VAL A 403 28.26 6.69 14.31
N PRO A 404 29.57 6.65 14.65
CA PRO A 404 30.01 6.62 16.04
C PRO A 404 29.62 7.91 16.77
N GLN A 405 29.41 7.82 18.11
CA GLN A 405 29.12 9.01 18.93
C GLN A 405 30.41 9.78 19.25
N LYS A 406 31.55 9.07 19.41
CA LYS A 406 32.86 9.68 19.55
C LYS A 406 33.85 8.93 18.68
N GLY A 407 34.96 9.60 18.37
CA GLY A 407 35.97 9.07 17.46
C GLY A 407 35.50 9.11 16.00
N ASN A 408 36.33 8.55 15.14
CA ASN A 408 36.15 8.64 13.69
C ASN A 408 36.48 7.33 13.00
N ILE A 409 35.87 7.11 11.85
CA ILE A 409 36.18 6.01 10.93
C ILE A 409 36.65 6.63 9.62
N TYR A 410 37.85 6.28 9.20
CA TYR A 410 38.47 6.79 7.98
C TYR A 410 38.62 5.68 6.95
N ILE A 411 38.33 6.03 5.69
CA ILE A 411 38.69 5.23 4.52
C ILE A 411 39.77 6.00 3.78
N ASP A 412 40.99 5.53 3.88
CA ASP A 412 42.20 6.30 3.55
C ASP A 412 42.23 7.61 4.36
N GLU A 413 42.21 8.77 3.67
CA GLU A 413 42.13 10.11 4.27
C GLU A 413 40.70 10.62 4.44
N ASN A 414 39.69 9.87 3.97
CA ASN A 414 38.29 10.34 3.95
C ASN A 414 37.55 9.87 5.19
N LEU A 415 37.01 10.81 5.96
CA LEU A 415 36.12 10.51 7.07
C LEU A 415 34.81 9.89 6.54
N LEU A 416 34.44 8.71 7.04
CA LEU A 416 33.17 8.05 6.70
C LEU A 416 31.99 8.77 7.36
N GLN A 417 31.13 9.37 6.54
CA GLN A 417 29.96 10.15 6.95
C GLN A 417 28.73 9.78 6.13
N LYS A 418 27.55 10.28 6.54
CA LYS A 418 26.28 10.04 5.81
C LYS A 418 26.33 10.47 4.34
N ASN A 419 27.13 11.44 3.97
CA ASN A 419 27.21 11.97 2.60
C ASN A 419 28.03 11.09 1.64
N ASN A 420 28.95 10.25 2.14
CA ASN A 420 29.81 9.40 1.31
C ASN A 420 29.61 7.88 1.58
N VAL A 421 28.73 7.52 2.51
CA VAL A 421 28.51 6.13 2.89
C VAL A 421 28.05 5.25 1.71
N LEU A 422 27.21 5.77 0.81
CA LEU A 422 26.76 5.01 -0.35
C LEU A 422 27.91 4.70 -1.33
N GLN A 423 28.83 5.66 -1.51
CA GLN A 423 30.03 5.49 -2.32
C GLN A 423 30.97 4.45 -1.69
N TRP A 424 31.02 4.39 -0.36
CA TRP A 424 31.77 3.39 0.38
C TRP A 424 31.12 2.00 0.24
N GLN A 425 29.80 1.87 0.37
CA GLN A 425 29.07 0.61 0.24
C GLN A 425 29.21 -0.06 -1.13
N GLU A 426 29.53 0.70 -2.20
CA GLU A 426 29.89 0.13 -3.50
C GLU A 426 31.24 -0.61 -3.48
N ASN A 427 32.06 -0.42 -2.46
CA ASN A 427 33.31 -1.16 -2.24
C ASN A 427 33.14 -2.42 -1.40
N LEU A 428 31.95 -2.67 -0.86
CA LEU A 428 31.70 -3.71 0.13
C LEU A 428 30.86 -4.85 -0.42
N SER A 429 31.26 -6.08 -0.09
CA SER A 429 30.38 -7.25 -0.12
C SER A 429 30.31 -7.84 1.29
N TYR A 430 29.15 -8.30 1.67
CA TYR A 430 28.86 -8.78 3.02
C TYR A 430 28.19 -10.15 3.00
N VAL A 431 28.76 -11.10 3.74
CA VAL A 431 28.20 -12.42 3.98
C VAL A 431 27.74 -12.49 5.44
N PRO A 432 26.44 -12.39 5.71
CA PRO A 432 25.93 -12.40 7.08
C PRO A 432 26.00 -13.80 7.71
N GLN A 433 25.91 -13.85 9.04
CA GLN A 433 25.83 -15.10 9.80
C GLN A 433 24.66 -15.98 9.34
N LYS A 434 23.48 -15.40 9.06
CA LYS A 434 22.34 -16.08 8.46
C LYS A 434 22.10 -15.53 7.06
N VAL A 435 22.38 -16.35 6.04
CA VAL A 435 22.15 -15.99 4.63
C VAL A 435 20.67 -16.13 4.30
N TYR A 436 20.09 -15.07 3.74
CA TYR A 436 18.75 -15.07 3.18
C TYR A 436 18.82 -15.32 1.68
N LEU A 437 18.00 -16.27 1.23
CA LEU A 437 17.85 -16.63 -0.18
C LEU A 437 16.41 -16.39 -0.60
N ILE A 438 16.22 -15.90 -1.83
CA ILE A 438 14.89 -15.71 -2.44
C ILE A 438 14.42 -17.03 -3.03
N ASP A 439 13.09 -17.24 -3.12
CA ASP A 439 12.49 -18.38 -3.79
C ASP A 439 12.62 -18.24 -5.31
N ASP A 440 13.82 -18.49 -5.78
CA ASP A 440 14.22 -18.38 -7.18
C ASP A 440 15.38 -19.36 -7.46
N THR A 441 15.98 -19.28 -8.64
CA THR A 441 17.10 -20.12 -9.04
C THR A 441 18.37 -19.86 -8.23
N ILE A 442 19.31 -20.83 -8.26
CA ILE A 442 20.65 -20.65 -7.69
C ILE A 442 21.33 -19.45 -8.35
N LEU A 443 21.20 -19.32 -9.68
CA LEU A 443 21.75 -18.21 -10.45
C LEU A 443 21.24 -16.85 -9.95
N SER A 444 19.92 -16.67 -9.86
CA SER A 444 19.30 -15.43 -9.35
C SER A 444 19.76 -15.11 -7.94
N ASN A 445 19.96 -16.13 -7.10
CA ASN A 445 20.48 -15.97 -5.73
C ASN A 445 21.96 -15.57 -5.66
N ILE A 446 22.78 -15.96 -6.63
CA ILE A 446 24.19 -15.53 -6.72
C ILE A 446 24.29 -14.13 -7.29
N THR A 447 23.62 -13.86 -8.41
CA THR A 447 23.72 -12.58 -9.13
C THR A 447 22.98 -11.45 -8.42
N PHE A 448 21.89 -11.76 -7.72
CA PHE A 448 20.99 -10.82 -7.04
C PHE A 448 20.53 -9.66 -7.94
N ASP A 449 20.47 -9.91 -9.26
CA ASP A 449 20.04 -8.95 -10.28
C ASP A 449 19.06 -9.66 -11.24
N ASP A 450 17.97 -8.99 -11.59
CA ASP A 450 16.93 -9.52 -12.47
C ASP A 450 17.35 -9.53 -13.96
N LYS A 451 18.50 -8.92 -14.30
CA LYS A 451 18.94 -8.77 -15.69
C LYS A 451 19.98 -9.80 -16.08
N ILE A 452 19.51 -10.97 -16.53
CA ILE A 452 20.33 -12.03 -17.13
C ILE A 452 21.17 -11.50 -18.32
N GLU A 453 20.75 -10.42 -18.98
CA GLU A 453 21.43 -9.81 -20.12
C GLU A 453 22.85 -9.29 -19.82
N ASN A 454 23.16 -9.00 -18.56
CA ASN A 454 24.45 -8.45 -18.12
C ASN A 454 25.30 -9.48 -17.35
N LEU A 455 25.05 -10.78 -17.54
CA LEU A 455 25.74 -11.83 -16.81
C LEU A 455 27.24 -11.89 -17.18
N ASN A 456 28.10 -11.61 -16.21
CA ASN A 456 29.54 -11.86 -16.36
C ASN A 456 29.85 -13.33 -16.01
N LYS A 457 30.01 -14.17 -17.04
CA LYS A 457 30.26 -15.62 -16.88
C LYS A 457 31.56 -15.91 -16.14
N ASP A 458 32.62 -15.19 -16.43
CA ASP A 458 33.94 -15.41 -15.81
C ASP A 458 33.90 -15.14 -14.30
N LEU A 459 33.19 -14.06 -13.87
CA LEU A 459 33.00 -13.77 -12.46
C LEU A 459 32.06 -14.79 -11.79
N LEU A 460 31.06 -15.29 -12.51
CA LEU A 460 30.16 -16.32 -12.01
C LEU A 460 30.89 -17.63 -11.76
N ASP A 461 31.68 -18.09 -12.74
CA ASP A 461 32.45 -19.32 -12.64
C ASP A 461 33.48 -19.24 -11.51
N LYS A 462 34.16 -18.11 -11.40
CA LYS A 462 35.08 -17.83 -10.28
C LYS A 462 34.38 -17.84 -8.92
N ALA A 463 33.19 -17.24 -8.83
CA ALA A 463 32.41 -17.20 -7.59
C ALA A 463 31.94 -18.61 -7.18
N ILE A 464 31.48 -19.40 -8.14
CA ILE A 464 31.06 -20.80 -7.93
C ILE A 464 32.25 -21.65 -7.49
N GLU A 465 33.40 -21.48 -8.11
CA GLU A 465 34.63 -22.21 -7.78
C GLU A 465 35.14 -21.89 -6.36
N ILE A 466 35.24 -20.61 -6.02
CA ILE A 466 35.73 -20.18 -4.68
C ILE A 466 34.77 -20.65 -3.58
N ALA A 467 33.46 -20.57 -3.82
CA ALA A 467 32.42 -21.02 -2.89
C ALA A 467 32.26 -22.55 -2.83
N GLU A 468 33.06 -23.33 -3.58
CA GLU A 468 33.00 -24.81 -3.65
C GLU A 468 31.60 -25.33 -4.06
N LEU A 469 30.90 -24.62 -4.97
CA LEU A 469 29.53 -24.95 -5.38
C LEU A 469 29.46 -25.90 -6.57
N ASN A 470 30.56 -26.14 -7.33
CA ASN A 470 30.57 -26.93 -8.56
C ASN A 470 29.89 -28.29 -8.41
N LYS A 471 30.28 -29.09 -7.40
CA LYS A 471 29.69 -30.41 -7.16
C LYS A 471 28.21 -30.32 -6.77
N PHE A 472 27.82 -29.29 -6.02
CA PHE A 472 26.43 -29.10 -5.62
C PHE A 472 25.55 -28.75 -6.83
N ILE A 473 26.00 -27.82 -7.68
CA ILE A 473 25.29 -27.39 -8.88
C ILE A 473 25.15 -28.54 -9.88
N ALA A 474 26.24 -29.26 -10.16
CA ALA A 474 26.24 -30.43 -11.06
C ALA A 474 25.31 -31.57 -10.59
N GLY A 475 25.06 -31.68 -9.28
CA GLY A 475 24.13 -32.65 -8.72
C GLY A 475 22.65 -32.24 -8.78
N GLN A 476 22.32 -31.01 -9.22
CA GLN A 476 20.97 -30.57 -9.35
C GLN A 476 20.37 -30.93 -10.73
N LYS A 477 19.06 -31.21 -10.78
CA LYS A 477 18.36 -31.58 -12.02
C LYS A 477 18.45 -30.52 -13.11
N ASN A 478 18.35 -29.25 -12.71
CA ASN A 478 18.39 -28.08 -13.61
C ASN A 478 19.69 -27.28 -13.41
N GLU A 479 20.73 -27.90 -12.83
CA GLU A 479 22.03 -27.25 -12.56
C GLU A 479 21.86 -25.89 -11.86
N ILE A 480 22.49 -24.82 -12.40
CA ILE A 480 22.44 -23.47 -11.82
C ILE A 480 21.04 -22.83 -11.86
N ASN A 481 20.18 -23.31 -12.77
CA ASN A 481 18.78 -22.84 -12.90
C ASN A 481 17.81 -23.60 -11.98
N GLN A 482 18.30 -24.41 -11.06
CA GLN A 482 17.48 -25.09 -10.06
C GLN A 482 16.89 -24.09 -9.08
N VAL A 483 15.55 -24.10 -8.96
CA VAL A 483 14.80 -23.30 -7.96
C VAL A 483 14.95 -23.96 -6.59
N ILE A 484 15.34 -23.16 -5.59
CA ILE A 484 15.70 -23.66 -4.26
C ILE A 484 14.54 -23.63 -3.25
N GLY A 485 13.40 -23.02 -3.60
CA GLY A 485 12.19 -22.97 -2.77
C GLY A 485 12.22 -21.89 -1.68
N GLU A 486 11.07 -21.73 -1.03
CA GLU A 486 10.88 -20.75 0.04
C GLU A 486 11.86 -21.03 1.20
N ASP A 487 12.51 -19.98 1.72
CA ASP A 487 13.58 -20.08 2.74
C ASP A 487 14.69 -21.08 2.38
N ALA A 488 14.76 -21.51 1.11
CA ALA A 488 15.71 -22.51 0.62
C ALA A 488 15.66 -23.84 1.42
N ASP A 489 14.49 -24.31 1.81
CA ASP A 489 14.27 -25.52 2.62
C ASP A 489 14.79 -26.81 1.95
N LYS A 490 14.98 -26.77 0.62
CA LYS A 490 15.49 -27.89 -0.16
C LYS A 490 17.01 -28.07 -0.08
N ILE A 491 17.73 -27.15 0.57
CA ILE A 491 19.20 -27.16 0.63
C ILE A 491 19.69 -27.03 2.07
N SER A 492 20.89 -27.61 2.33
CA SER A 492 21.49 -27.58 3.66
C SER A 492 21.98 -26.18 4.07
N GLY A 493 22.14 -25.95 5.38
CA GLY A 493 22.68 -24.69 5.90
C GLY A 493 24.05 -24.32 5.31
N GLY A 494 24.92 -25.30 5.13
CA GLY A 494 26.21 -25.11 4.47
C GLY A 494 26.09 -24.75 2.99
N GLN A 495 25.09 -25.28 2.27
CA GLN A 495 24.81 -24.89 0.89
C GLN A 495 24.27 -23.48 0.79
N LYS A 496 23.35 -23.08 1.70
CA LYS A 496 22.89 -21.67 1.82
C LYS A 496 24.06 -20.72 2.01
N GLN A 497 24.94 -21.07 2.91
CA GLN A 497 26.11 -20.26 3.23
C GLN A 497 27.05 -20.09 2.02
N ARG A 498 27.32 -21.20 1.29
CA ARG A 498 28.15 -21.16 0.07
C ARG A 498 27.54 -20.31 -1.04
N ILE A 499 26.22 -20.33 -1.22
CA ILE A 499 25.52 -19.42 -2.16
C ILE A 499 25.71 -17.96 -1.72
N GLY A 500 25.63 -17.66 -0.41
CA GLY A 500 25.91 -16.32 0.13
C GLY A 500 27.35 -15.87 -0.13
N ILE A 501 28.32 -16.78 -0.02
CA ILE A 501 29.73 -16.51 -0.34
C ILE A 501 29.88 -16.25 -1.85
N ALA A 502 29.29 -17.08 -2.71
CA ALA A 502 29.33 -16.86 -4.16
C ALA A 502 28.73 -15.51 -4.55
N ARG A 503 27.58 -15.11 -3.94
CA ARG A 503 26.96 -13.79 -4.12
C ARG A 503 27.93 -12.65 -3.79
N ALA A 504 28.64 -12.76 -2.67
CA ALA A 504 29.57 -11.72 -2.24
C ALA A 504 30.78 -11.61 -3.19
N ILE A 505 31.25 -12.71 -3.73
CA ILE A 505 32.37 -12.76 -4.70
C ILE A 505 31.93 -12.24 -6.07
N TYR A 506 30.74 -12.65 -6.55
CA TYR A 506 30.18 -12.22 -7.83
C TYR A 506 29.97 -10.70 -7.91
N LYS A 507 29.66 -10.03 -6.80
CA LYS A 507 29.53 -8.56 -6.75
C LYS A 507 30.85 -7.83 -7.09
N ASP A 508 31.99 -8.49 -7.04
CA ASP A 508 33.33 -8.02 -7.41
C ASP A 508 33.76 -6.70 -6.75
N THR A 509 33.64 -6.62 -5.44
CA THR A 509 34.03 -5.46 -4.63
C THR A 509 35.46 -5.54 -4.12
N ASN A 510 36.01 -4.41 -3.64
CA ASN A 510 37.35 -4.34 -3.09
C ASN A 510 37.48 -4.97 -1.70
N THR A 511 36.41 -4.98 -0.91
CA THR A 511 36.36 -5.46 0.47
C THR A 511 35.26 -6.49 0.66
N LEU A 512 35.62 -7.65 1.20
CA LEU A 512 34.73 -8.75 1.55
C LEU A 512 34.63 -8.87 3.06
N ILE A 513 33.42 -8.89 3.62
CA ILE A 513 33.18 -9.03 5.05
C ILE A 513 32.45 -10.35 5.29
N PHE A 514 33.03 -11.21 6.12
CA PHE A 514 32.48 -12.51 6.53
C PHE A 514 32.09 -12.47 7.99
N ASP A 515 30.79 -12.44 8.31
CA ASP A 515 30.28 -12.36 9.67
C ASP A 515 29.87 -13.77 10.16
N GLU A 516 30.81 -14.47 10.82
CA GLU A 516 30.62 -15.84 11.32
C GLU A 516 30.05 -16.81 10.26
N SER A 517 30.17 -16.46 9.01
CA SER A 517 29.50 -17.09 7.87
C SER A 517 30.16 -18.43 7.46
N LEU A 518 31.28 -18.82 8.04
CA LEU A 518 31.94 -20.10 7.80
C LEU A 518 31.54 -21.17 8.82
N ASN A 519 30.84 -20.82 9.90
CA ASN A 519 30.54 -21.73 11.01
C ASN A 519 29.66 -22.92 10.64
N SER A 520 28.79 -22.79 9.63
CA SER A 520 27.91 -23.86 9.18
C SER A 520 28.52 -24.80 8.14
N LEU A 521 29.79 -24.58 7.79
CA LEU A 521 30.54 -25.41 6.84
C LEU A 521 31.30 -26.51 7.54
N ASP A 522 31.44 -27.66 6.89
CA ASP A 522 32.38 -28.71 7.32
C ASP A 522 33.84 -28.24 7.21
N ASN A 523 34.72 -28.77 8.02
CA ASN A 523 36.10 -28.34 8.12
C ASN A 523 36.85 -28.37 6.79
N ASN A 524 36.64 -29.42 5.98
CA ASN A 524 37.33 -29.60 4.69
C ASN A 524 36.89 -28.50 3.68
N THR A 525 35.57 -28.26 3.54
CA THR A 525 35.05 -27.22 2.67
C THR A 525 35.47 -25.82 3.14
N ARG A 526 35.48 -25.59 4.45
CA ARG A 526 35.90 -24.33 5.05
C ARG A 526 37.39 -24.03 4.74
N GLU A 527 38.30 -24.99 4.95
CA GLU A 527 39.70 -24.83 4.64
C GLU A 527 39.97 -24.55 3.16
N LYS A 528 39.24 -25.23 2.25
CA LYS A 528 39.34 -24.97 0.82
C LYS A 528 38.88 -23.55 0.46
N ILE A 529 37.77 -23.08 1.03
CA ILE A 529 37.28 -21.72 0.78
C ILE A 529 38.29 -20.71 1.32
N LEU A 530 38.80 -20.90 2.56
CA LEU A 530 39.77 -20.01 3.16
C LEU A 530 41.08 -19.96 2.35
N SER A 531 41.57 -21.11 1.86
CA SER A 531 42.76 -21.14 1.00
C SER A 531 42.57 -20.40 -0.32
N LYS A 532 41.42 -20.54 -0.95
CA LYS A 532 41.06 -19.82 -2.19
C LYS A 532 40.87 -18.31 -1.94
N LEU A 533 40.26 -17.93 -0.82
CA LEU A 533 40.14 -16.53 -0.39
C LEU A 533 41.51 -15.85 -0.20
N LYS A 534 42.48 -16.56 0.29
CA LYS A 534 43.87 -16.04 0.45
C LYS A 534 44.53 -15.70 -0.89
N LEU A 535 44.12 -16.34 -1.99
CA LEU A 535 44.68 -16.11 -3.31
C LEU A 535 44.04 -14.93 -4.07
N ILE A 536 42.91 -14.43 -3.59
CA ILE A 536 42.27 -13.26 -4.21
C ILE A 536 42.89 -11.98 -3.62
N ASN A 537 43.27 -11.07 -4.54
CA ASN A 537 43.85 -9.79 -4.17
C ASN A 537 42.78 -8.79 -3.71
N LYS A 538 42.14 -9.06 -2.56
CA LYS A 538 41.05 -8.23 -1.98
C LYS A 538 41.30 -8.06 -0.47
N THR A 539 40.72 -7.00 0.09
CA THR A 539 40.68 -6.84 1.54
C THR A 539 39.59 -7.73 2.10
N ILE A 540 39.94 -8.59 3.06
CA ILE A 540 39.01 -9.54 3.67
C ILE A 540 38.94 -9.27 5.17
N ILE A 541 37.72 -9.10 5.68
CA ILE A 541 37.45 -8.95 7.11
C ILE A 541 36.71 -10.19 7.56
N LEU A 542 37.34 -10.98 8.41
CA LEU A 542 36.86 -12.26 8.88
C LEU A 542 36.47 -12.19 10.35
N ILE A 543 35.20 -12.35 10.66
CA ILE A 543 34.75 -12.49 12.03
C ILE A 543 34.52 -13.96 12.33
N SER A 544 35.24 -14.49 13.31
CA SER A 544 35.10 -15.88 13.71
C SER A 544 35.38 -16.05 15.21
N HIS A 545 34.68 -17.00 15.82
CA HIS A 545 34.96 -17.51 17.15
C HIS A 545 35.98 -18.66 17.11
N GLN A 546 36.27 -19.19 15.92
CA GLN A 546 37.17 -20.32 15.76
C GLN A 546 38.60 -19.83 15.49
N LYS A 547 39.53 -20.16 16.36
CA LYS A 547 40.96 -19.81 16.20
C LYS A 547 41.59 -20.37 14.93
N SER A 548 41.05 -21.51 14.40
CA SER A 548 41.50 -22.11 13.14
C SER A 548 41.28 -21.17 11.94
N ASP A 549 40.13 -20.48 11.88
CA ASP A 549 39.79 -19.60 10.78
C ASP A 549 40.68 -18.35 10.76
N LEU A 550 41.08 -17.90 11.94
CA LEU A 550 41.91 -16.70 12.11
C LEU A 550 43.39 -16.93 11.77
N LYS A 551 43.82 -18.18 11.58
CA LYS A 551 45.23 -18.49 11.20
C LYS A 551 45.63 -17.92 9.84
N ILE A 552 44.66 -17.63 8.96
CA ILE A 552 44.95 -17.03 7.66
C ILE A 552 45.03 -15.50 7.71
N CYS A 553 44.66 -14.88 8.83
CA CYS A 553 44.63 -13.43 8.98
C CYS A 553 46.07 -12.89 9.18
N ASP A 554 46.35 -11.77 8.53
CA ASP A 554 47.61 -11.05 8.67
C ASP A 554 47.65 -10.30 10.01
N GLU A 555 46.53 -9.79 10.47
CA GLU A 555 46.34 -9.11 11.75
C GLU A 555 45.03 -9.56 12.40
N ILE A 556 45.00 -9.61 13.73
CA ILE A 556 43.81 -10.00 14.50
C ILE A 556 43.53 -8.94 15.55
N PHE A 557 42.29 -8.45 15.58
CA PHE A 557 41.80 -7.57 16.64
C PHE A 557 40.86 -8.34 17.58
N GLU A 558 41.19 -8.34 18.86
CA GLU A 558 40.35 -8.96 19.90
C GLU A 558 39.60 -7.89 20.69
N ILE A 559 38.25 -8.06 20.78
CA ILE A 559 37.34 -7.13 21.46
C ILE A 559 37.00 -7.63 22.86
#